data_8048f770df67a5d9edcfd259d836ebab
#
_entry.id   8048f770df67a5d9edcfd259d836ebab
#
_cell.length_a   1.000
_cell.length_b   1.000
_cell.length_c   1.000
_cell.angle_alpha   90.00
_cell.angle_beta   90.00
_cell.angle_gamma   90.00
#
_symmetry.space_group_name_H-M   'P 1'
#
loop_
_entity.id
_entity.type
_entity.pdbx_description
1 polymer ?
#
loop_
_entity_poly.entity_id
_entity_poly.type
_entity_poly.pdbx_seq_one_letter_code
_entity_poly.pdbx_strand_id
1 'polypeptide(L)'
;MATKSRTRTVTAAPQVVWDVLADFGSLSSWARNVDHSCLLEHGADGVAVGTSRRVQVGRNALVERVTDCTPPTCLGYDIEGLPRRLHRVSNCWTLTPTTQGFTAVTLTTTVEVGTNPVAQVAEQALCRLMTKQSDVMLAGLAERVEGRR
;
A
#
# COMPACT_ATOMS: atom_id res chain seq x y z
N MET A 1 -6.48 17.95 1.93
CA MET A 1 -5.74 16.67 2.03
C MET A 1 -6.20 15.89 3.25
N ALA A 2 -6.50 14.62 3.07
CA ALA A 2 -6.90 13.74 4.16
C ALA A 2 -5.90 12.58 4.26
N THR A 3 -5.50 12.25 5.49
CA THR A 3 -4.53 11.19 5.75
C THR A 3 -5.06 10.28 6.85
N LYS A 4 -5.03 8.98 6.64
CA LYS A 4 -5.41 7.97 7.61
C LYS A 4 -4.35 6.88 7.68
N SER A 5 -4.09 6.40 8.88
CA SER A 5 -3.11 5.33 9.11
C SER A 5 -3.76 4.18 9.87
N ARG A 6 -3.34 2.96 9.52
CA ARG A 6 -3.67 1.75 10.25
C ARG A 6 -2.37 1.02 10.59
N THR A 7 -2.31 0.48 11.78
CA THR A 7 -1.12 -0.24 12.25
C THR A 7 -1.51 -1.61 12.73
N ARG A 8 -0.68 -2.61 12.38
CA ARG A 8 -0.83 -3.98 12.85
C ARG A 8 0.55 -4.54 13.18
N THR A 9 0.69 -5.15 14.35
CA THR A 9 1.92 -5.86 14.69
C THR A 9 1.84 -7.28 14.13
N VAL A 10 2.87 -7.68 13.38
CA VAL A 10 2.97 -9.03 12.82
C VAL A 10 4.12 -9.76 13.48
N THR A 11 4.00 -11.09 13.61
CA THR A 11 4.97 -11.93 14.30
C THR A 11 6.07 -12.38 13.33
N ALA A 12 6.69 -11.40 12.65
CA ALA A 12 7.78 -11.63 11.70
C ALA A 12 8.73 -10.44 11.76
N ALA A 13 10.02 -10.71 11.48
CA ALA A 13 11.04 -9.67 11.46
C ALA A 13 10.81 -8.69 10.30
N PRO A 14 11.30 -7.43 10.42
CA PRO A 14 11.10 -6.44 9.35
C PRO A 14 11.59 -6.90 7.97
N GLN A 15 12.69 -7.62 7.89
CA GLN A 15 13.21 -8.08 6.61
C GLN A 15 12.26 -9.08 5.93
N VAL A 16 11.60 -9.95 6.71
CA VAL A 16 10.62 -10.90 6.18
C VAL A 16 9.42 -10.15 5.60
N VAL A 17 8.94 -9.14 6.32
CA VAL A 17 7.83 -8.31 5.86
C VAL A 17 8.23 -7.53 4.61
N TRP A 18 9.43 -6.94 4.63
CA TRP A 18 9.93 -6.19 3.48
C TRP A 18 10.01 -7.05 2.22
N ASP A 19 10.50 -8.28 2.35
CA ASP A 19 10.64 -9.16 1.18
C ASP A 19 9.30 -9.44 0.50
N VAL A 20 8.22 -9.51 1.27
CA VAL A 20 6.87 -9.69 0.71
C VAL A 20 6.40 -8.39 0.02
N LEU A 21 6.59 -7.24 0.64
CA LEU A 21 6.20 -5.95 0.06
C LEU A 21 7.05 -5.63 -1.18
N ALA A 22 8.34 -5.95 -1.14
CA ALA A 22 9.28 -5.66 -2.23
C ALA A 22 9.04 -6.52 -3.47
N ASP A 23 8.39 -7.66 -3.33
CA ASP A 23 7.89 -8.44 -4.46
C ASP A 23 6.64 -7.77 -5.01
N PHE A 24 6.85 -6.61 -5.60
CA PHE A 24 5.84 -5.61 -5.90
C PHE A 24 4.75 -6.10 -6.86
N GLY A 25 5.12 -6.94 -7.82
CA GLY A 25 4.17 -7.51 -8.79
C GLY A 25 3.30 -8.63 -8.22
N SER A 26 3.65 -9.18 -7.08
CA SER A 26 2.94 -10.32 -6.48
C SER A 26 1.90 -9.92 -5.44
N LEU A 27 1.45 -8.67 -5.46
CA LEU A 27 0.48 -8.15 -4.51
C LEU A 27 -0.77 -9.02 -4.41
N SER A 28 -1.27 -9.52 -5.53
CA SER A 28 -2.48 -10.35 -5.55
C SER A 28 -2.31 -11.70 -4.85
N SER A 29 -1.07 -12.11 -4.58
CA SER A 29 -0.82 -13.39 -3.89
C SER A 29 -1.14 -13.32 -2.39
N TRP A 30 -1.23 -12.13 -1.81
CA TRP A 30 -1.52 -11.98 -0.39
C TRP A 30 -2.58 -10.91 -0.06
N ALA A 31 -2.79 -9.92 -0.91
CA ALA A 31 -3.80 -8.88 -0.68
C ALA A 31 -5.16 -9.37 -1.17
N ARG A 32 -6.06 -9.64 -0.24
CA ARG A 32 -7.37 -10.25 -0.52
C ARG A 32 -8.29 -9.38 -1.35
N ASN A 33 -8.10 -8.06 -1.30
CA ASN A 33 -8.90 -7.10 -2.06
C ASN A 33 -8.39 -6.90 -3.48
N VAL A 34 -7.32 -7.58 -3.87
CA VAL A 34 -6.70 -7.45 -5.19
C VAL A 34 -6.91 -8.75 -5.96
N ASP A 35 -7.55 -8.66 -7.13
CA ASP A 35 -7.85 -9.82 -7.97
C ASP A 35 -6.65 -10.25 -8.80
N HIS A 36 -5.95 -9.28 -9.39
CA HIS A 36 -4.76 -9.52 -10.22
C HIS A 36 -3.74 -8.41 -10.03
N SER A 37 -2.47 -8.76 -10.15
CA SER A 37 -1.39 -7.78 -10.14
C SER A 37 -0.23 -8.27 -10.99
N CYS A 38 0.50 -7.33 -11.60
CA CYS A 38 1.72 -7.65 -12.35
C CYS A 38 2.62 -6.42 -12.44
N LEU A 39 3.92 -6.66 -12.57
CA LEU A 39 4.89 -5.59 -12.80
C LEU A 39 4.71 -5.00 -14.20
N LEU A 40 4.86 -3.68 -14.31
CA LEU A 40 4.88 -2.95 -15.58
C LEU A 40 6.28 -2.45 -15.88
N GLU A 41 6.80 -1.54 -15.05
CA GLU A 41 8.14 -0.99 -15.18
C GLU A 41 8.96 -1.39 -13.96
N HIS A 42 10.17 -1.90 -14.18
CA HIS A 42 11.04 -2.31 -13.08
C HIS A 42 12.50 -2.33 -13.54
N GLY A 43 13.39 -2.18 -12.58
CA GLY A 43 14.82 -2.34 -12.81
C GLY A 43 15.27 -3.77 -12.59
N ALA A 44 16.57 -4.01 -12.76
CA ALA A 44 17.18 -5.33 -12.58
C ALA A 44 17.33 -5.71 -11.10
N ASP A 45 17.37 -4.75 -10.21
CA ASP A 45 17.76 -4.94 -8.81
C ASP A 45 16.58 -4.90 -7.84
N GLY A 46 15.39 -5.28 -8.27
CA GLY A 46 14.21 -5.33 -7.41
C GLY A 46 13.45 -4.01 -7.37
N VAL A 47 12.70 -3.78 -6.28
CA VAL A 47 11.87 -2.59 -6.16
C VAL A 47 12.71 -1.34 -5.91
N ALA A 48 12.37 -0.26 -6.60
CA ALA A 48 13.02 1.04 -6.47
C ALA A 48 12.04 2.13 -6.88
N VAL A 49 12.39 3.39 -6.65
CA VAL A 49 11.60 4.53 -7.15
C VAL A 49 11.42 4.38 -8.66
N GLY A 50 10.19 4.54 -9.14
CA GLY A 50 9.83 4.37 -10.54
C GLY A 50 9.31 2.98 -10.91
N THR A 51 9.53 1.97 -10.06
CA THR A 51 8.91 0.65 -10.25
C THR A 51 7.40 0.79 -10.24
N SER A 52 6.72 0.18 -11.20
CA SER A 52 5.26 0.26 -11.26
C SER A 52 4.64 -1.11 -11.47
N ARG A 53 3.37 -1.21 -11.03
CA ARG A 53 2.58 -2.43 -11.18
C ARG A 53 1.16 -2.07 -11.61
N ARG A 54 0.52 -3.00 -12.31
CA ARG A 54 -0.91 -2.94 -12.58
C ARG A 54 -1.63 -3.73 -11.52
N VAL A 55 -2.69 -3.15 -10.99
CA VAL A 55 -3.51 -3.77 -9.93
C VAL A 55 -4.96 -3.78 -10.39
N GLN A 56 -5.59 -4.95 -10.35
CA GLN A 56 -7.00 -5.13 -10.68
C GLN A 56 -7.79 -5.34 -9.41
N VAL A 57 -8.74 -4.43 -9.15
CA VAL A 57 -9.65 -4.51 -8.01
C VAL A 57 -11.08 -4.43 -8.57
N GLY A 58 -11.78 -5.57 -8.62
CA GLY A 58 -13.09 -5.65 -9.25
C GLY A 58 -13.00 -5.27 -10.72
N ARG A 59 -13.74 -4.24 -11.13
CA ARG A 59 -13.75 -3.75 -12.51
C ARG A 59 -12.69 -2.67 -12.77
N ASN A 60 -11.95 -2.27 -11.75
CA ASN A 60 -11.01 -1.16 -11.87
C ASN A 60 -9.59 -1.67 -12.03
N ALA A 61 -8.91 -1.13 -13.04
CA ALA A 61 -7.48 -1.36 -13.24
C ALA A 61 -6.75 -0.09 -12.84
N LEU A 62 -5.81 -0.23 -11.91
CA LEU A 62 -5.02 0.88 -11.38
C LEU A 62 -3.55 0.64 -11.67
N VAL A 63 -2.77 1.71 -11.70
CA VAL A 63 -1.32 1.63 -11.77
C VAL A 63 -0.77 2.23 -10.49
N GLU A 64 0.11 1.51 -9.82
CA GLU A 64 0.78 1.98 -8.62
C GLU A 64 2.26 2.14 -8.92
N ARG A 65 2.78 3.33 -8.67
CA ARG A 65 4.17 3.70 -9.00
C ARG A 65 4.91 4.10 -7.75
N VAL A 66 6.03 3.44 -7.48
CA VAL A 66 6.85 3.70 -6.29
C VAL A 66 7.45 5.11 -6.37
N THR A 67 7.21 5.89 -5.33
CA THR A 67 7.74 7.24 -5.15
C THR A 67 8.76 7.32 -4.03
N ASP A 68 8.77 6.35 -3.13
CA ASP A 68 9.61 6.35 -1.95
C ASP A 68 10.02 4.91 -1.63
N CYS A 69 11.31 4.65 -1.48
CA CYS A 69 11.78 3.30 -1.22
C CYS A 69 13.04 3.36 -0.35
N THR A 70 12.89 2.99 0.92
CA THR A 70 13.99 2.92 1.88
C THR A 70 13.95 1.55 2.55
N PRO A 71 14.62 0.54 1.95
CA PRO A 71 14.63 -0.81 2.53
C PRO A 71 15.33 -0.84 3.89
N PRO A 72 14.86 -1.62 4.81
CA PRO A 72 13.61 -2.39 4.83
C PRO A 72 12.50 -1.67 5.62
N THR A 73 12.48 -0.34 5.65
CA THR A 73 11.64 0.45 6.56
C THR A 73 10.48 1.16 5.90
N CYS A 74 10.59 1.56 4.63
CA CYS A 74 9.58 2.39 4.00
C CYS A 74 9.39 2.07 2.53
N LEU A 75 8.13 1.91 2.11
CA LEU A 75 7.75 1.77 0.71
C LEU A 75 6.51 2.61 0.46
N GLY A 76 6.64 3.65 -0.34
CA GLY A 76 5.55 4.54 -0.71
C GLY A 76 5.29 4.52 -2.20
N TYR A 77 4.03 4.66 -2.60
CA TYR A 77 3.65 4.69 -4.01
C TYR A 77 2.39 5.53 -4.24
N ASP A 78 2.31 6.12 -5.42
CA ASP A 78 1.11 6.81 -5.89
C ASP A 78 0.22 5.84 -6.65
N ILE A 79 -1.10 6.06 -6.56
CA ILE A 79 -2.11 5.28 -7.25
C ILE A 79 -2.63 6.11 -8.42
N GLU A 80 -2.45 5.60 -9.64
CA GLU A 80 -2.88 6.22 -10.90
C GLU A 80 -4.07 5.46 -11.47
N GLY A 81 -4.84 6.10 -12.34
CA GLY A 81 -6.01 5.48 -12.99
C GLY A 81 -7.32 5.76 -12.27
N LEU A 82 -7.29 6.57 -11.23
CA LEU A 82 -8.48 7.03 -10.52
C LEU A 82 -9.14 8.20 -11.27
N PRO A 83 -10.41 8.55 -10.96
CA PRO A 83 -11.05 9.70 -11.59
C PRO A 83 -10.21 10.98 -11.48
N ARG A 84 -10.20 11.79 -12.54
CA ARG A 84 -9.35 12.99 -12.61
C ARG A 84 -9.58 14.02 -11.50
N ARG A 85 -10.76 14.04 -10.90
CA ARG A 85 -11.05 14.93 -9.78
C ARG A 85 -10.31 14.55 -8.51
N LEU A 86 -9.75 13.33 -8.46
CA LEU A 86 -8.84 12.92 -7.40
C LEU A 86 -7.43 13.31 -7.84
N HIS A 87 -6.93 14.41 -7.28
CA HIS A 87 -5.63 14.95 -7.67
C HIS A 87 -4.50 13.97 -7.37
N ARG A 88 -4.55 13.34 -6.20
CA ARG A 88 -3.52 12.40 -5.81
C ARG A 88 -4.05 11.46 -4.74
N VAL A 89 -3.74 10.17 -4.89
CA VAL A 89 -3.93 9.17 -3.85
C VAL A 89 -2.63 8.40 -3.72
N SER A 90 -2.15 8.24 -2.49
CA SER A 90 -0.90 7.52 -2.23
C SER A 90 -1.02 6.64 -1.01
N ASN A 91 -0.22 5.59 -0.99
CA ASN A 91 -0.04 4.70 0.15
C ASN A 91 1.42 4.68 0.56
N CYS A 92 1.67 4.58 1.86
CA CYS A 92 3.02 4.42 2.38
C CYS A 92 3.01 3.32 3.44
N TRP A 93 3.84 2.30 3.24
CA TRP A 93 4.08 1.24 4.20
C TRP A 93 5.29 1.59 5.03
N THR A 94 5.16 1.56 6.35
CA THR A 94 6.26 1.81 7.27
C THR A 94 6.43 0.61 8.17
N LEU A 95 7.66 0.10 8.29
CA LEU A 95 7.99 -1.06 9.10
C LEU A 95 8.86 -0.63 10.27
N THR A 96 8.36 -0.83 11.49
CA THR A 96 9.08 -0.48 12.71
C THR A 96 9.34 -1.74 13.54
N PRO A 97 10.60 -2.08 13.84
CA PRO A 97 10.88 -3.24 14.66
C PRO A 97 10.36 -3.03 16.09
N THR A 98 9.86 -4.11 16.71
CA THR A 98 9.46 -4.10 18.11
C THR A 98 10.56 -4.71 18.98
N THR A 99 10.41 -4.54 20.29
CA THR A 99 11.38 -5.11 21.27
C THR A 99 11.42 -6.63 21.26
N GLN A 100 10.40 -7.29 20.71
CA GLN A 100 10.29 -8.75 20.63
C GLN A 100 10.80 -9.32 19.31
N GLY A 101 11.38 -8.48 18.45
CA GLY A 101 11.83 -8.91 17.12
C GLY A 101 10.71 -9.02 16.09
N PHE A 102 9.52 -8.58 16.43
CA PHE A 102 8.38 -8.51 15.51
C PHE A 102 8.37 -7.17 14.78
N THR A 103 7.35 -6.93 13.98
CA THR A 103 7.25 -5.70 13.18
C THR A 103 5.90 -5.03 13.38
N ALA A 104 5.92 -3.75 13.70
CA ALA A 104 4.73 -2.90 13.62
C ALA A 104 4.64 -2.38 12.19
N VAL A 105 3.61 -2.82 11.47
CA VAL A 105 3.39 -2.44 10.07
C VAL A 105 2.33 -1.36 10.05
N THR A 106 2.66 -0.19 9.50
CA THR A 106 1.72 0.92 9.35
C THR A 106 1.49 1.19 7.88
N LEU A 107 0.22 1.21 7.48
CA LEU A 107 -0.18 1.61 6.14
C LEU A 107 -0.89 2.96 6.24
N THR A 108 -0.31 3.97 5.61
CA THR A 108 -0.82 5.34 5.60
C THR A 108 -1.35 5.65 4.22
N THR A 109 -2.61 6.08 4.14
CA THR A 109 -3.25 6.50 2.89
C THR A 109 -3.47 8.00 2.93
N THR A 110 -3.07 8.69 1.86
CA THR A 110 -3.27 10.12 1.69
C THR A 110 -4.10 10.37 0.43
N VAL A 111 -5.13 11.22 0.56
CA VAL A 111 -6.04 11.57 -0.53
C VAL A 111 -6.08 13.07 -0.70
N GLU A 112 -5.86 13.55 -1.92
CA GLU A 112 -5.97 14.98 -2.28
C GLU A 112 -6.97 15.11 -3.41
N VAL A 113 -8.08 15.85 -3.16
CA VAL A 113 -9.14 16.07 -4.16
C VAL A 113 -9.17 17.52 -4.63
N GLY A 114 -8.99 18.48 -3.71
CA GLY A 114 -9.01 19.89 -4.04
C GLY A 114 -8.97 20.73 -2.78
N THR A 115 -9.16 22.05 -2.95
CA THR A 115 -9.00 23.01 -1.85
C THR A 115 -10.32 23.59 -1.34
N ASN A 116 -11.46 23.34 -2.02
CA ASN A 116 -12.75 23.87 -1.57
C ASN A 116 -13.36 22.97 -0.47
N PRO A 117 -14.33 23.47 0.32
CA PRO A 117 -14.94 22.69 1.41
C PRO A 117 -15.63 21.41 0.95
N VAL A 118 -16.25 21.41 -0.24
CA VAL A 118 -16.91 20.21 -0.79
C VAL A 118 -15.85 19.13 -1.08
N ALA A 119 -14.74 19.53 -1.68
CA ALA A 119 -13.64 18.60 -1.95
C ALA A 119 -13.06 18.01 -0.66
N GLN A 120 -12.95 18.81 0.39
CA GLN A 120 -12.45 18.33 1.69
C GLN A 120 -13.37 17.28 2.29
N VAL A 121 -14.70 17.43 2.17
CA VAL A 121 -15.65 16.41 2.63
C VAL A 121 -15.48 15.13 1.82
N ALA A 122 -15.34 15.25 0.50
CA ALA A 122 -15.12 14.12 -0.38
C ALA A 122 -13.82 13.37 -0.04
N GLU A 123 -12.74 14.11 0.28
CA GLU A 123 -11.47 13.51 0.72
C GLU A 123 -11.65 12.66 1.96
N GLN A 124 -12.37 13.18 2.96
CA GLN A 124 -12.61 12.45 4.21
C GLN A 124 -13.41 11.17 3.96
N ALA A 125 -14.47 11.25 3.14
CA ALA A 125 -15.32 10.10 2.84
C ALA A 125 -14.52 9.02 2.10
N LEU A 126 -13.73 9.40 1.09
CA LEU A 126 -12.90 8.48 0.33
C LEU A 126 -11.82 7.85 1.20
N CYS A 127 -11.19 8.65 2.06
CA CYS A 127 -10.14 8.18 2.95
C CYS A 127 -10.68 7.12 3.93
N ARG A 128 -11.90 7.32 4.44
CA ARG A 128 -12.55 6.32 5.30
C ARG A 128 -12.81 5.02 4.56
N LEU A 129 -13.24 5.10 3.31
CA LEU A 129 -13.46 3.91 2.48
C LEU A 129 -12.15 3.16 2.25
N MET A 130 -11.08 3.89 1.92
CA MET A 130 -9.77 3.29 1.70
C MET A 130 -9.15 2.71 2.97
N THR A 131 -9.53 3.22 4.14
CA THR A 131 -9.10 2.65 5.41
C THR A 131 -9.58 1.21 5.59
N LYS A 132 -10.79 0.89 5.13
CA LYS A 132 -11.30 -0.49 5.16
C LYS A 132 -10.44 -1.39 4.26
N GLN A 133 -10.03 -0.90 3.10
CA GLN A 133 -9.13 -1.63 2.21
C GLN A 133 -7.77 -1.85 2.87
N SER A 134 -7.28 -0.85 3.60
CA SER A 134 -6.02 -0.96 4.34
C SER A 134 -6.07 -2.06 5.38
N ASP A 135 -7.18 -2.18 6.12
CA ASP A 135 -7.34 -3.24 7.12
C ASP A 135 -7.30 -4.62 6.46
N VAL A 136 -7.95 -4.79 5.31
CA VAL A 136 -7.94 -6.04 4.55
C VAL A 136 -6.52 -6.38 4.08
N MET A 137 -5.78 -5.39 3.60
CA MET A 137 -4.41 -5.59 3.15
C MET A 137 -3.48 -5.96 4.29
N LEU A 138 -3.60 -5.28 5.43
CA LEU A 138 -2.79 -5.61 6.62
C LEU A 138 -3.07 -7.03 7.11
N ALA A 139 -4.33 -7.47 7.09
CA ALA A 139 -4.70 -8.83 7.48
C ALA A 139 -4.08 -9.86 6.52
N GLY A 140 -4.14 -9.60 5.22
CA GLY A 140 -3.55 -10.48 4.21
C GLY A 140 -2.03 -10.56 4.35
N LEU A 141 -1.38 -9.43 4.58
CA LEU A 141 0.06 -9.38 4.81
C LEU A 141 0.44 -10.16 6.06
N ALA A 142 -0.29 -9.99 7.17
CA ALA A 142 -0.03 -10.70 8.41
C ALA A 142 -0.10 -12.22 8.21
N GLU A 143 -1.13 -12.71 7.51
CA GLU A 143 -1.24 -14.14 7.21
C GLU A 143 -0.05 -14.64 6.41
N ARG A 144 0.39 -13.87 5.42
CA ARG A 144 1.50 -14.26 4.55
C ARG A 144 2.81 -14.35 5.33
N VAL A 145 3.14 -13.35 6.13
CA VAL A 145 4.43 -13.29 6.84
C VAL A 145 4.47 -14.14 8.10
N GLU A 146 3.31 -14.43 8.69
CA GLU A 146 3.25 -15.28 9.89
C GLU A 146 3.23 -16.78 9.55
N GLY A 147 3.44 -17.12 8.29
CA GLY A 147 3.55 -18.50 7.87
C GLY A 147 2.21 -19.23 7.76
N ARG A 148 1.14 -18.52 7.59
CA ARG A 148 -0.17 -19.13 7.36
C ARG A 148 -0.20 -19.81 5.99
N ARG A 149 -0.80 -20.96 5.97
CA ARG A 149 -0.84 -21.80 4.77
C ARG A 149 -2.24 -21.99 4.22
#